data_3f45dfad8ff4b2092c65a46eff447252
#
_entry.id   3f45dfad8ff4b2092c65a46eff447252
#
_cell.length_a   1.000
_cell.length_b   1.000
_cell.length_c   1.000
_cell.angle_alpha   90.00
_cell.angle_beta   90.00
_cell.angle_gamma   90.00
#
_symmetry.space_group_name_H-M   'P 1'
#
loop_
_entity.id
_entity.type
_entity.pdbx_description
1 polymer ?
#
loop_
_entity_poly.entity_id
_entity_poly.type
_entity_poly.pdbx_seq_one_letter_code
_entity_poly.pdbx_strand_id
1 'polypeptide(L)'
;MNKVCGLDVHKDSVFACILDEQGKIFFEKRYGTLTPELTKLRDDLVEKGCGRVAMESTSIYWMPIWHVLESDFELTLANPYFIKQLPGRKSDVKDAQWIAECLQKDLIKSSFVVDGVLRQMRQYSRQHRRLTKNLVRLEQQLDNQLQRCNIRFSNYVSNQGSNVSLRKIIKALIAGERDPTKLCALVHGRTQNKHGKQTITDSLDGVIEQVDIQMLIQCMDQIDLIEKQQASCFTHLEELAKEHFAEEISLLCTIPGINKLSAMFILAETGNDMSAFQTANFLVGWIGFRPRNDESAGKIHSRKTLHGNKYLRQIIVEITWSAARSQKSFLGKKYNDLAKRMKSKKALIAIARKILVIIYNVLKTKQPFDHKKNMQAVVDGEEIIEVDTINNIFKIDGEDVMAERRMNLGI
;
A
#
# COMPACT_ATOMS: atom_id res chain seq x y z
N MET A 1 35.22 15.70 -1.14
CA MET A 1 34.29 16.81 -1.41
C MET A 1 33.29 16.83 -0.27
N ASN A 2 33.38 17.81 0.65
CA ASN A 2 32.60 17.80 1.88
C ASN A 2 31.48 18.85 1.88
N LYS A 3 31.17 19.44 0.72
CA LYS A 3 30.04 20.36 0.61
C LYS A 3 28.73 19.61 0.50
N VAL A 4 27.70 20.12 1.19
CA VAL A 4 26.37 19.54 1.20
C VAL A 4 25.35 20.52 0.65
N CYS A 5 24.31 20.03 -0.01
CA CYS A 5 23.21 20.84 -0.52
C CYS A 5 21.88 20.42 0.06
N GLY A 6 21.10 21.41 0.48
CA GLY A 6 19.68 21.24 0.78
C GLY A 6 18.82 21.80 -0.35
N LEU A 7 17.80 21.04 -0.75
CA LEU A 7 16.84 21.44 -1.76
C LEU A 7 15.44 21.57 -1.11
N ASP A 8 14.92 22.78 -1.14
CA ASP A 8 13.50 23.02 -0.82
C ASP A 8 12.69 22.93 -2.12
N VAL A 9 11.80 21.92 -2.17
CA VAL A 9 11.12 21.49 -3.39
C VAL A 9 9.67 21.92 -3.38
N HIS A 10 9.31 22.77 -4.35
CA HIS A 10 7.96 23.20 -4.63
C HIS A 10 7.49 22.68 -6.01
N LYS A 11 6.20 22.92 -6.31
CA LYS A 11 5.61 22.55 -7.60
C LYS A 11 6.33 23.19 -8.79
N ASP A 12 6.64 24.47 -8.69
CA ASP A 12 7.11 25.30 -9.82
C ASP A 12 8.52 25.85 -9.60
N SER A 13 9.19 25.51 -8.50
CA SER A 13 10.55 25.96 -8.21
C SER A 13 11.29 25.05 -7.23
N VAL A 14 12.60 25.10 -7.29
CA VAL A 14 13.52 24.44 -6.37
C VAL A 14 14.50 25.47 -5.85
N PHE A 15 14.58 25.63 -4.53
CA PHE A 15 15.63 26.43 -3.90
C PHE A 15 16.77 25.52 -3.48
N ALA A 16 17.99 25.84 -3.91
CA ALA A 16 19.21 25.14 -3.55
C ALA A 16 20.07 26.01 -2.64
N CYS A 17 20.54 25.45 -1.53
CA CYS A 17 21.52 26.06 -0.65
C CYS A 17 22.67 25.07 -0.43
N ILE A 18 23.88 25.47 -0.80
CA ILE A 18 25.11 24.72 -0.57
C ILE A 18 25.81 25.32 0.64
N LEU A 19 26.19 24.47 1.60
CA LEU A 19 27.02 24.80 2.73
C LEU A 19 28.46 24.29 2.51
N ASP A 20 29.43 25.10 2.96
CA ASP A 20 30.84 24.68 3.04
C ASP A 20 31.07 23.77 4.28
N GLU A 21 32.30 23.31 4.46
CA GLU A 21 32.68 22.44 5.58
C GLU A 21 32.47 23.07 6.96
N GLN A 22 32.47 24.42 7.04
CA GLN A 22 32.27 25.19 8.25
C GLN A 22 30.78 25.51 8.53
N GLY A 23 29.88 25.08 7.62
CA GLY A 23 28.45 25.35 7.72
C GLY A 23 28.04 26.75 7.27
N LYS A 24 28.92 27.47 6.55
CA LYS A 24 28.59 28.76 5.95
C LYS A 24 27.95 28.56 4.59
N ILE A 25 27.04 29.46 4.23
CA ILE A 25 26.43 29.48 2.89
C ILE A 25 27.50 29.79 1.88
N PHE A 26 27.75 28.80 0.99
CA PHE A 26 28.69 28.93 -0.12
C PHE A 26 27.98 29.37 -1.40
N PHE A 27 26.72 28.91 -1.58
CA PHE A 27 25.94 29.20 -2.78
C PHE A 27 24.45 29.05 -2.50
N GLU A 28 23.65 29.96 -3.02
CA GLU A 28 22.18 29.89 -2.99
C GLU A 28 21.62 30.28 -4.35
N LYS A 29 20.66 29.52 -4.87
CA LYS A 29 19.99 29.84 -6.13
C LYS A 29 18.62 29.17 -6.21
N ARG A 30 17.70 29.88 -6.87
CA ARG A 30 16.39 29.35 -7.24
C ARG A 30 16.42 28.87 -8.68
N TYR A 31 15.83 27.69 -8.93
CA TYR A 31 15.67 27.08 -10.25
C TYR A 31 14.21 26.84 -10.56
N GLY A 32 13.85 26.79 -11.85
CA GLY A 32 12.58 26.23 -12.29
C GLY A 32 12.56 24.70 -12.21
N THR A 33 11.41 24.11 -12.47
CA THR A 33 11.21 22.64 -12.43
C THR A 33 11.18 21.98 -13.82
N LEU A 34 11.41 22.76 -14.89
CA LEU A 34 11.55 22.21 -16.23
C LEU A 34 12.91 21.51 -16.37
N THR A 35 12.96 20.47 -17.19
CA THR A 35 14.18 19.65 -17.37
C THR A 35 15.46 20.47 -17.63
N PRO A 36 15.47 21.51 -18.50
CA PRO A 36 16.68 22.34 -18.69
C PRO A 36 17.11 23.05 -17.42
N GLU A 37 16.19 23.50 -16.58
CA GLU A 37 16.52 24.16 -15.32
C GLU A 37 17.04 23.16 -14.26
N LEU A 38 16.48 21.95 -14.23
CA LEU A 38 16.99 20.87 -13.37
C LEU A 38 18.38 20.40 -13.82
N THR A 39 18.66 20.38 -15.12
CA THR A 39 20.00 20.11 -15.65
C THR A 39 20.99 21.21 -15.22
N LYS A 40 20.62 22.49 -15.29
CA LYS A 40 21.44 23.58 -14.76
C LYS A 40 21.68 23.45 -13.25
N LEU A 41 20.68 23.03 -12.48
CA LEU A 41 20.85 22.73 -11.06
C LEU A 41 21.93 21.66 -10.86
N ARG A 42 21.85 20.53 -11.60
CA ARG A 42 22.84 19.46 -11.54
C ARG A 42 24.24 20.00 -11.88
N ASP A 43 24.36 20.72 -12.99
CA ASP A 43 25.65 21.23 -13.47
C ASP A 43 26.27 22.23 -12.48
N ASP A 44 25.48 23.15 -11.91
CA ASP A 44 25.90 24.06 -10.84
C ASP A 44 26.38 23.29 -9.59
N LEU A 45 25.68 22.22 -9.18
CA LEU A 45 26.08 21.40 -8.03
C LEU A 45 27.40 20.65 -8.28
N VAL A 46 27.60 20.11 -9.48
CA VAL A 46 28.84 19.45 -9.88
C VAL A 46 29.99 20.45 -9.91
N GLU A 47 29.82 21.60 -10.59
CA GLU A 47 30.83 22.66 -10.68
C GLU A 47 31.30 23.14 -9.31
N LYS A 48 30.36 23.28 -8.37
CA LYS A 48 30.66 23.77 -7.02
C LYS A 48 31.19 22.69 -6.07
N GLY A 49 31.35 21.44 -6.56
CA GLY A 49 31.94 20.33 -5.81
C GLY A 49 31.06 19.83 -4.68
N CYS A 50 29.75 19.85 -4.87
CA CYS A 50 28.82 19.25 -3.93
C CYS A 50 28.90 17.72 -4.01
N GLY A 51 28.83 17.00 -2.89
CA GLY A 51 28.86 15.52 -2.85
C GLY A 51 27.56 14.90 -2.37
N ARG A 52 26.91 15.54 -1.40
CA ARG A 52 25.68 15.04 -0.79
C ARG A 52 24.55 16.05 -0.95
N VAL A 53 23.37 15.58 -1.34
CA VAL A 53 22.20 16.42 -1.56
C VAL A 53 20.99 15.86 -0.80
N ALA A 54 20.34 16.69 0.01
CA ALA A 54 19.09 16.34 0.65
C ALA A 54 17.91 17.13 0.07
N MET A 55 16.76 16.48 -0.07
CA MET A 55 15.53 17.13 -0.50
C MET A 55 14.32 16.66 0.31
N GLU A 56 13.35 17.54 0.49
CA GLU A 56 12.09 17.20 1.17
C GLU A 56 11.16 16.41 0.25
N SER A 57 10.52 15.34 0.80
CA SER A 57 9.57 14.49 0.07
C SER A 57 8.19 15.13 -0.11
N THR A 58 8.15 16.35 -0.66
CA THR A 58 6.91 17.08 -0.91
C THR A 58 6.15 16.51 -2.09
N SER A 59 5.03 15.82 -1.81
CA SER A 59 4.15 15.21 -2.81
C SER A 59 4.93 14.31 -3.80
N ILE A 60 4.83 14.59 -5.12
CA ILE A 60 5.54 13.90 -6.20
C ILE A 60 6.64 14.78 -6.82
N TYR A 61 6.77 16.04 -6.38
CA TYR A 61 7.61 17.05 -7.03
C TYR A 61 9.11 16.76 -6.89
N TRP A 62 9.51 16.01 -5.86
CA TRP A 62 10.90 15.58 -5.67
C TRP A 62 11.36 14.54 -6.73
N MET A 63 10.43 13.78 -7.32
CA MET A 63 10.78 12.66 -8.24
C MET A 63 11.55 13.10 -9.49
N PRO A 64 11.16 14.14 -10.25
CA PRO A 64 11.93 14.60 -11.40
C PRO A 64 13.33 15.09 -11.00
N ILE A 65 13.46 15.75 -9.85
CA ILE A 65 14.73 16.24 -9.32
C ILE A 65 15.63 15.07 -8.97
N TRP A 66 15.08 14.08 -8.26
CA TRP A 66 15.79 12.85 -7.93
C TRP A 66 16.37 12.17 -9.17
N HIS A 67 15.56 12.01 -10.22
CA HIS A 67 16.00 11.38 -11.46
C HIS A 67 17.15 12.10 -12.16
N VAL A 68 17.18 13.42 -12.09
CA VAL A 68 18.25 14.21 -12.71
C VAL A 68 19.55 14.16 -11.89
N LEU A 69 19.44 13.94 -10.57
CA LEU A 69 20.57 14.02 -9.65
C LEU A 69 21.11 12.65 -9.23
N GLU A 70 20.35 11.55 -9.36
CA GLU A 70 20.69 10.26 -8.75
C GLU A 70 21.97 9.59 -9.28
N SER A 71 22.44 9.96 -10.48
CA SER A 71 23.69 9.44 -11.05
C SER A 71 24.94 10.14 -10.54
N ASP A 72 24.83 11.38 -10.05
CA ASP A 72 25.99 12.24 -9.78
C ASP A 72 26.19 12.51 -8.27
N PHE A 73 25.15 12.28 -7.44
CA PHE A 73 25.16 12.68 -6.02
C PHE A 73 24.68 11.57 -5.10
N GLU A 74 25.18 11.58 -3.85
CA GLU A 74 24.58 10.86 -2.75
C GLU A 74 23.32 11.58 -2.29
N LEU A 75 22.15 11.02 -2.63
CA LEU A 75 20.85 11.65 -2.39
C LEU A 75 20.21 11.17 -1.08
N THR A 76 19.70 12.10 -0.31
CA THR A 76 18.92 11.87 0.88
C THR A 76 17.50 12.45 0.73
N LEU A 77 16.48 11.59 0.74
CA LEU A 77 15.09 12.03 0.75
C LEU A 77 14.58 12.17 2.17
N ALA A 78 14.30 13.39 2.57
CA ALA A 78 13.88 13.73 3.92
C ALA A 78 12.37 13.73 4.06
N ASN A 79 11.85 13.14 5.14
CA ASN A 79 10.43 13.23 5.46
C ASN A 79 10.13 14.55 6.18
N PRO A 80 9.21 15.39 5.65
CA PRO A 80 8.81 16.67 6.23
C PRO A 80 8.43 16.60 7.71
N TYR A 81 7.76 15.53 8.09
CA TYR A 81 7.34 15.32 9.47
C TYR A 81 8.52 15.27 10.45
N PHE A 82 9.63 14.64 10.10
CA PHE A 82 10.80 14.56 10.97
C PHE A 82 11.64 15.83 10.95
N ILE A 83 11.80 16.47 9.78
CA ILE A 83 12.51 17.76 9.69
C ILE A 83 11.83 18.83 10.55
N LYS A 84 10.49 18.88 10.54
CA LYS A 84 9.70 19.84 11.32
C LYS A 84 9.78 19.62 12.84
N GLN A 85 10.23 18.45 13.30
CA GLN A 85 10.39 18.15 14.73
C GLN A 85 11.79 18.45 15.25
N LEU A 86 12.75 18.72 14.39
CA LEU A 86 14.09 19.09 14.80
C LEU A 86 14.05 20.52 15.40
N PRO A 87 14.71 20.76 16.55
CA PRO A 87 14.74 22.09 17.17
C PRO A 87 15.52 23.07 16.28
N GLY A 88 14.88 24.16 15.89
CA GLY A 88 15.48 25.21 15.06
C GLY A 88 14.50 26.33 14.73
N ARG A 89 15.01 27.49 14.26
CA ARG A 89 14.17 28.65 13.86
C ARG A 89 13.63 28.44 12.45
N LYS A 90 12.32 28.54 12.29
CA LYS A 90 11.63 28.62 10.99
C LYS A 90 11.63 30.04 10.44
N SER A 91 12.08 30.20 9.20
CA SER A 91 11.73 31.32 8.33
C SER A 91 11.77 30.81 6.89
N ASP A 92 10.81 31.20 6.05
CA ASP A 92 10.56 30.64 4.71
C ASP A 92 11.75 30.72 3.73
N VAL A 93 12.68 31.66 3.92
CA VAL A 93 13.91 31.82 3.13
C VAL A 93 14.99 30.77 3.51
N LYS A 94 14.77 29.99 4.56
CA LYS A 94 15.77 29.15 5.20
C LYS A 94 15.47 27.64 5.14
N ASP A 95 14.42 27.21 4.43
CA ASP A 95 14.06 25.78 4.43
C ASP A 95 15.15 24.96 3.71
N ALA A 96 15.69 25.44 2.57
CA ALA A 96 16.80 24.79 1.90
C ALA A 96 18.09 24.80 2.73
N GLN A 97 18.42 25.95 3.38
CA GLN A 97 19.55 26.06 4.30
C GLN A 97 19.42 25.09 5.47
N TRP A 98 18.21 25.04 6.09
CA TRP A 98 17.94 24.14 7.22
C TRP A 98 18.07 22.66 6.83
N ILE A 99 17.59 22.27 5.64
CA ILE A 99 17.78 20.94 5.11
C ILE A 99 19.29 20.62 4.93
N ALA A 100 20.08 21.57 4.40
CA ALA A 100 21.53 21.42 4.27
C ALA A 100 22.24 21.28 5.62
N GLU A 101 21.88 22.10 6.61
CA GLU A 101 22.43 22.02 7.98
C GLU A 101 22.11 20.68 8.65
N CYS A 102 20.87 20.21 8.49
CA CYS A 102 20.46 18.91 9.00
C CYS A 102 21.19 17.75 8.31
N LEU A 103 21.45 17.85 6.98
CA LEU A 103 22.24 16.89 6.23
C LEU A 103 23.69 16.87 6.70
N GLN A 104 24.31 18.04 6.86
CA GLN A 104 25.70 18.18 7.30
C GLN A 104 25.95 17.54 8.67
N LYS A 105 24.96 17.65 9.58
CA LYS A 105 25.01 17.12 10.94
C LYS A 105 24.49 15.68 11.05
N ASP A 106 24.22 15.01 9.92
CA ASP A 106 23.64 13.65 9.83
C ASP A 106 22.34 13.46 10.67
N LEU A 107 21.56 14.54 10.81
CA LEU A 107 20.28 14.52 11.53
C LEU A 107 19.11 14.02 10.69
N ILE A 108 19.29 13.91 9.37
CA ILE A 108 18.21 13.46 8.46
C ILE A 108 18.18 11.95 8.40
N LYS A 109 17.10 11.38 8.88
CA LYS A 109 16.80 9.98 8.60
C LYS A 109 16.26 9.85 7.18
N SER A 110 17.06 9.26 6.28
CA SER A 110 16.66 9.06 4.88
C SER A 110 15.39 8.23 4.76
N SER A 111 14.50 8.67 3.89
CA SER A 111 13.35 7.86 3.45
C SER A 111 13.81 6.81 2.44
N PHE A 112 13.24 5.62 2.53
CA PHE A 112 13.54 4.54 1.59
C PHE A 112 12.99 4.84 0.19
N VAL A 113 13.87 4.97 -0.77
CA VAL A 113 13.55 5.15 -2.20
C VAL A 113 13.97 3.89 -2.94
N VAL A 114 13.08 3.31 -3.71
CA VAL A 114 13.42 2.22 -4.65
C VAL A 114 13.88 2.81 -5.97
N ASP A 115 14.78 2.14 -6.62
CA ASP A 115 15.40 2.53 -7.88
C ASP A 115 15.06 1.56 -9.03
N GLY A 116 15.49 1.90 -10.23
CA GLY A 116 15.48 1.04 -11.40
C GLY A 116 14.17 0.29 -11.65
N VAL A 117 14.26 -1.03 -11.78
CA VAL A 117 13.14 -1.93 -12.06
C VAL A 117 12.10 -1.93 -10.92
N LEU A 118 12.55 -1.87 -9.67
CA LEU A 118 11.65 -1.82 -8.52
C LEU A 118 10.77 -0.58 -8.53
N ARG A 119 11.28 0.55 -9.05
CA ARG A 119 10.50 1.78 -9.23
C ARG A 119 9.38 1.60 -10.26
N GLN A 120 9.68 0.92 -11.38
CA GLN A 120 8.67 0.58 -12.38
C GLN A 120 7.61 -0.38 -11.80
N MET A 121 8.04 -1.45 -11.13
CA MET A 121 7.13 -2.38 -10.45
C MET A 121 6.23 -1.67 -9.44
N ARG A 122 6.77 -0.71 -8.67
CA ARG A 122 6.00 0.11 -7.71
C ARG A 122 4.94 0.96 -8.41
N GLN A 123 5.21 1.52 -9.58
CA GLN A 123 4.21 2.27 -10.35
C GLN A 123 3.08 1.35 -10.81
N TYR A 124 3.38 0.19 -11.40
CA TYR A 124 2.35 -0.78 -11.82
C TYR A 124 1.53 -1.33 -10.65
N SER A 125 2.17 -1.68 -9.54
CA SER A 125 1.47 -2.20 -8.36
C SER A 125 0.51 -1.17 -7.76
N ARG A 126 0.94 0.09 -7.66
CA ARG A 126 0.10 1.19 -7.15
C ARG A 126 -1.02 1.55 -8.12
N GLN A 127 -0.77 1.51 -9.44
CA GLN A 127 -1.80 1.70 -10.44
C GLN A 127 -2.84 0.59 -10.38
N HIS A 128 -2.42 -0.68 -10.33
CA HIS A 128 -3.32 -1.81 -10.17
C HIS A 128 -4.23 -1.65 -8.94
N ARG A 129 -3.68 -1.25 -7.80
CA ARG A 129 -4.49 -1.00 -6.59
C ARG A 129 -5.44 0.19 -6.72
N ARG A 130 -5.05 1.25 -7.43
CA ARG A 130 -5.94 2.37 -7.72
C ARG A 130 -7.12 1.92 -8.59
N LEU A 131 -6.85 1.11 -9.61
CA LEU A 131 -7.87 0.52 -10.47
C LEU A 131 -8.81 -0.40 -9.67
N THR A 132 -8.29 -1.20 -8.73
CA THR A 132 -9.11 -2.03 -7.83
C THR A 132 -10.10 -1.18 -7.02
N LYS A 133 -9.67 -0.05 -6.48
CA LYS A 133 -10.57 0.87 -5.75
C LYS A 133 -11.65 1.47 -6.65
N ASN A 134 -11.28 1.84 -7.87
CA ASN A 134 -12.23 2.36 -8.85
C ASN A 134 -13.25 1.30 -9.25
N LEU A 135 -12.79 0.05 -9.44
CA LEU A 135 -13.68 -1.08 -9.74
C LEU A 135 -14.72 -1.28 -8.64
N VAL A 136 -14.31 -1.36 -7.37
CA VAL A 136 -15.23 -1.48 -6.22
C VAL A 136 -16.28 -0.36 -6.20
N ARG A 137 -15.86 0.89 -6.49
CA ARG A 137 -16.80 2.02 -6.56
C ARG A 137 -17.81 1.87 -7.70
N LEU A 138 -17.37 1.40 -8.86
CA LEU A 138 -18.27 1.16 -10.01
C LEU A 138 -19.21 0.00 -9.76
N GLU A 139 -18.76 -1.08 -9.14
CA GLU A 139 -19.60 -2.19 -8.72
C GLU A 139 -20.71 -1.74 -7.76
N GLN A 140 -20.38 -0.84 -6.83
CA GLN A 140 -21.37 -0.26 -5.93
C GLN A 140 -22.35 0.68 -6.67
N GLN A 141 -21.87 1.46 -7.65
CA GLN A 141 -22.76 2.27 -8.49
C GLN A 141 -23.70 1.40 -9.31
N LEU A 142 -23.20 0.31 -9.87
CA LEU A 142 -23.99 -0.69 -10.59
C LEU A 142 -25.06 -1.32 -9.71
N ASP A 143 -24.69 -1.72 -8.50
CA ASP A 143 -25.67 -2.25 -7.53
C ASP A 143 -26.73 -1.22 -7.17
N ASN A 144 -26.34 0.01 -6.87
CA ASN A 144 -27.29 1.09 -6.59
C ASN A 144 -28.27 1.31 -7.74
N GLN A 145 -27.79 1.21 -9.00
CA GLN A 145 -28.64 1.34 -10.17
C GLN A 145 -29.67 0.19 -10.27
N LEU A 146 -29.25 -1.05 -10.02
CA LEU A 146 -30.15 -2.20 -9.95
C LEU A 146 -31.16 -2.07 -8.80
N GLN A 147 -30.71 -1.61 -7.62
CA GLN A 147 -31.60 -1.38 -6.48
C GLN A 147 -32.68 -0.33 -6.77
N ARG A 148 -32.35 0.73 -7.52
CA ARG A 148 -33.32 1.74 -7.98
C ARG A 148 -34.42 1.14 -8.87
N CYS A 149 -34.05 0.17 -9.70
CA CYS A 149 -34.99 -0.55 -10.55
C CYS A 149 -35.76 -1.67 -9.78
N ASN A 150 -35.57 -1.79 -8.47
CA ASN A 150 -36.04 -2.89 -7.63
C ASN A 150 -35.50 -4.29 -8.03
N ILE A 151 -34.38 -4.36 -8.76
CA ILE A 151 -33.66 -5.60 -9.04
C ILE A 151 -32.76 -5.90 -7.84
N ARG A 152 -33.13 -6.91 -7.03
CA ARG A 152 -32.50 -7.23 -5.74
C ARG A 152 -31.60 -8.45 -5.76
N PHE A 153 -31.25 -8.98 -6.91
CA PHE A 153 -30.46 -10.20 -7.05
C PHE A 153 -29.07 -10.10 -6.39
N SER A 154 -28.49 -8.92 -6.33
CA SER A 154 -27.21 -8.66 -5.64
C SER A 154 -27.21 -9.07 -4.17
N ASN A 155 -28.39 -9.06 -3.50
CA ASN A 155 -28.54 -9.48 -2.11
C ASN A 155 -28.30 -10.98 -1.89
N TYR A 156 -28.34 -11.78 -2.95
CA TYR A 156 -28.20 -13.24 -2.91
C TYR A 156 -26.84 -13.73 -3.42
N VAL A 157 -25.93 -12.83 -3.74
CA VAL A 157 -24.60 -13.17 -4.24
C VAL A 157 -23.52 -12.48 -3.41
N SER A 158 -22.42 -13.20 -3.16
CA SER A 158 -21.34 -12.73 -2.27
C SER A 158 -20.31 -11.81 -2.93
N ASN A 159 -20.20 -11.82 -4.26
CA ASN A 159 -19.25 -11.02 -5.04
C ASN A 159 -19.99 -10.42 -6.24
N GLN A 160 -20.42 -9.16 -6.10
CA GLN A 160 -21.28 -8.54 -7.11
C GLN A 160 -20.56 -8.33 -8.44
N GLY A 161 -19.38 -7.75 -8.44
CA GLY A 161 -18.67 -7.38 -9.66
C GLY A 161 -18.12 -8.55 -10.47
N SER A 162 -17.62 -9.58 -9.81
CA SER A 162 -17.10 -10.79 -10.46
C SER A 162 -18.15 -11.90 -10.63
N ASN A 163 -19.40 -11.65 -10.24
CA ASN A 163 -20.45 -12.66 -10.31
C ASN A 163 -20.92 -12.87 -11.74
N VAL A 164 -20.60 -14.04 -12.30
CA VAL A 164 -20.92 -14.40 -13.70
C VAL A 164 -22.43 -14.35 -13.96
N SER A 165 -23.27 -14.80 -13.00
CA SER A 165 -24.74 -14.75 -13.14
C SER A 165 -25.24 -13.32 -13.18
N LEU A 166 -24.76 -12.44 -12.29
CA LEU A 166 -25.15 -11.03 -12.29
C LEU A 166 -24.79 -10.33 -13.60
N ARG A 167 -23.58 -10.56 -14.12
CA ARG A 167 -23.16 -10.01 -15.42
C ARG A 167 -24.02 -10.49 -16.58
N LYS A 168 -24.42 -11.79 -16.59
CA LYS A 168 -25.35 -12.33 -17.57
C LYS A 168 -26.71 -11.68 -17.51
N ILE A 169 -27.23 -11.50 -16.29
CA ILE A 169 -28.51 -10.84 -16.04
C ILE A 169 -28.46 -9.38 -16.55
N ILE A 170 -27.43 -8.62 -16.19
CA ILE A 170 -27.29 -7.23 -16.65
C ILE A 170 -27.23 -7.16 -18.18
N LYS A 171 -26.45 -8.03 -18.83
CA LYS A 171 -26.41 -8.11 -20.30
C LYS A 171 -27.77 -8.44 -20.91
N ALA A 172 -28.54 -9.34 -20.30
CA ALA A 172 -29.90 -9.68 -20.75
C ALA A 172 -30.85 -8.49 -20.58
N LEU A 173 -30.77 -7.78 -19.44
CA LEU A 173 -31.55 -6.57 -19.18
C LEU A 173 -31.25 -5.46 -20.20
N ILE A 174 -29.97 -5.25 -20.55
CA ILE A 174 -29.52 -4.32 -21.58
C ILE A 174 -30.05 -4.75 -22.96
N ALA A 175 -30.08 -6.03 -23.25
CA ALA A 175 -30.64 -6.60 -24.48
C ALA A 175 -32.19 -6.56 -24.57
N GLY A 176 -32.85 -6.07 -23.52
CA GLY A 176 -34.32 -5.90 -23.51
C GLY A 176 -35.11 -7.02 -22.83
N GLU A 177 -34.46 -8.03 -22.25
CA GLU A 177 -35.17 -9.06 -21.49
C GLU A 177 -35.75 -8.49 -20.20
N ARG A 178 -37.03 -8.81 -19.92
CA ARG A 178 -37.77 -8.30 -18.74
C ARG A 178 -38.48 -9.42 -17.98
N ASP A 179 -38.53 -10.63 -18.54
CA ASP A 179 -39.18 -11.76 -17.88
C ASP A 179 -38.29 -12.29 -16.74
N PRO A 180 -38.74 -12.14 -15.46
CA PRO A 180 -37.96 -12.60 -14.30
C PRO A 180 -37.65 -14.11 -14.35
N THR A 181 -38.49 -14.91 -14.97
CA THR A 181 -38.30 -16.35 -15.12
C THR A 181 -37.12 -16.66 -16.05
N LYS A 182 -37.02 -15.94 -17.17
CA LYS A 182 -35.91 -16.09 -18.10
C LYS A 182 -34.61 -15.55 -17.50
N LEU A 183 -34.66 -14.44 -16.78
CA LEU A 183 -33.50 -13.91 -16.04
C LEU A 183 -33.04 -14.88 -14.96
N CYS A 184 -33.95 -15.52 -14.23
CA CYS A 184 -33.64 -16.55 -13.23
C CYS A 184 -32.93 -17.77 -13.85
N ALA A 185 -33.24 -18.13 -15.09
CA ALA A 185 -32.54 -19.22 -15.79
C ALA A 185 -31.05 -18.95 -16.00
N LEU A 186 -30.60 -17.68 -15.97
CA LEU A 186 -29.18 -17.30 -16.08
C LEU A 186 -28.41 -17.46 -14.75
N VAL A 187 -29.13 -17.69 -13.65
CA VAL A 187 -28.56 -17.82 -12.31
C VAL A 187 -28.02 -19.24 -12.10
N HIS A 188 -26.84 -19.33 -11.49
CA HIS A 188 -26.23 -20.63 -11.19
C HIS A 188 -27.11 -21.46 -10.24
N GLY A 189 -27.30 -22.73 -10.54
CA GLY A 189 -28.19 -23.63 -9.81
C GLY A 189 -27.94 -23.70 -8.28
N ARG A 190 -26.67 -23.60 -7.83
CA ARG A 190 -26.35 -23.54 -6.39
C ARG A 190 -27.01 -22.34 -5.68
N THR A 191 -27.05 -21.18 -6.34
CA THR A 191 -27.69 -19.97 -5.77
C THR A 191 -29.21 -20.17 -5.71
N GLN A 192 -29.81 -20.72 -6.77
CA GLN A 192 -31.24 -21.03 -6.79
C GLN A 192 -31.61 -22.06 -5.71
N ASN A 193 -30.81 -23.12 -5.53
CA ASN A 193 -31.06 -24.14 -4.51
C ASN A 193 -30.88 -23.59 -3.08
N LYS A 194 -29.91 -22.70 -2.88
CA LYS A 194 -29.64 -22.10 -1.55
C LYS A 194 -30.74 -21.15 -1.08
N HIS A 195 -31.27 -20.33 -1.99
CA HIS A 195 -32.19 -19.25 -1.63
C HIS A 195 -33.66 -19.50 -2.07
N GLY A 196 -33.90 -20.54 -2.86
CA GLY A 196 -35.18 -20.85 -3.46
C GLY A 196 -35.37 -20.18 -4.82
N LYS A 197 -35.80 -20.94 -5.83
CA LYS A 197 -35.98 -20.45 -7.20
C LYS A 197 -37.01 -19.30 -7.26
N GLN A 198 -38.10 -19.40 -6.54
CA GLN A 198 -39.13 -18.34 -6.51
C GLN A 198 -38.57 -17.03 -5.93
N THR A 199 -37.84 -17.08 -4.81
CA THR A 199 -37.20 -15.91 -4.22
C THR A 199 -36.22 -15.22 -5.18
N ILE A 200 -35.45 -16.02 -5.92
CA ILE A 200 -34.53 -15.46 -6.95
C ILE A 200 -35.32 -14.83 -8.07
N THR A 201 -36.38 -15.48 -8.57
CA THR A 201 -37.27 -14.93 -9.60
C THR A 201 -37.87 -13.60 -9.16
N ASP A 202 -38.46 -13.54 -7.94
CA ASP A 202 -39.04 -12.34 -7.37
C ASP A 202 -38.01 -11.21 -7.20
N SER A 203 -36.73 -11.55 -6.91
CA SER A 203 -35.64 -10.57 -6.79
C SER A 203 -35.23 -9.96 -8.11
N LEU A 204 -35.66 -10.51 -9.23
CA LEU A 204 -35.39 -10.06 -10.60
C LEU A 204 -36.59 -9.34 -11.22
N ASP A 205 -37.71 -9.29 -10.52
CA ASP A 205 -38.92 -8.56 -10.93
C ASP A 205 -38.78 -7.09 -10.53
N GLY A 206 -38.55 -6.24 -11.51
CA GLY A 206 -38.32 -4.80 -11.30
C GLY A 206 -38.78 -3.96 -12.47
N VAL A 207 -38.81 -2.64 -12.27
CA VAL A 207 -39.20 -1.67 -13.28
C VAL A 207 -37.95 -0.96 -13.79
N ILE A 208 -37.68 -1.11 -15.08
CA ILE A 208 -36.47 -0.56 -15.72
C ILE A 208 -36.90 0.38 -16.86
N GLU A 209 -36.48 1.63 -16.75
CA GLU A 209 -36.68 2.65 -17.76
C GLU A 209 -35.49 2.70 -18.74
N GLN A 210 -35.66 3.41 -19.86
CA GLN A 210 -34.60 3.56 -20.85
C GLN A 210 -33.35 4.27 -20.28
N VAL A 211 -33.53 5.19 -19.35
CA VAL A 211 -32.41 5.87 -18.67
C VAL A 211 -31.59 4.91 -17.81
N ASP A 212 -32.26 3.96 -17.13
CA ASP A 212 -31.60 2.97 -16.31
C ASP A 212 -30.71 2.06 -17.17
N ILE A 213 -31.21 1.65 -18.34
CA ILE A 213 -30.45 0.87 -19.31
C ILE A 213 -29.17 1.61 -19.74
N GLN A 214 -29.28 2.91 -20.06
CA GLN A 214 -28.11 3.71 -20.42
C GLN A 214 -27.09 3.79 -19.26
N MET A 215 -27.56 3.95 -18.02
CA MET A 215 -26.66 3.95 -16.85
C MET A 215 -25.99 2.59 -16.64
N LEU A 216 -26.71 1.48 -16.83
CA LEU A 216 -26.16 0.13 -16.74
C LEU A 216 -25.08 -0.11 -17.80
N ILE A 217 -25.33 0.31 -19.06
CA ILE A 217 -24.35 0.23 -20.15
C ILE A 217 -23.07 0.98 -19.77
N GLN A 218 -23.19 2.25 -19.35
CA GLN A 218 -22.04 3.07 -18.98
C GLN A 218 -21.23 2.47 -17.80
N CYS A 219 -21.91 1.93 -16.79
CA CYS A 219 -21.23 1.25 -15.69
C CYS A 219 -20.49 -0.01 -16.18
N MET A 220 -21.11 -0.82 -17.03
CA MET A 220 -20.48 -2.05 -17.55
C MET A 220 -19.28 -1.73 -18.43
N ASP A 221 -19.36 -0.74 -19.31
CA ASP A 221 -18.23 -0.32 -20.16
C ASP A 221 -17.05 0.17 -19.34
N GLN A 222 -17.29 0.92 -18.26
CA GLN A 222 -16.25 1.37 -17.36
C GLN A 222 -15.63 0.21 -16.57
N ILE A 223 -16.43 -0.75 -16.11
CA ILE A 223 -15.96 -1.94 -15.44
C ILE A 223 -15.05 -2.77 -16.37
N ASP A 224 -15.51 -3.06 -17.59
CA ASP A 224 -14.75 -3.83 -18.56
C ASP A 224 -13.43 -3.13 -18.93
N LEU A 225 -13.43 -1.80 -19.06
CA LEU A 225 -12.22 -1.00 -19.31
C LEU A 225 -11.23 -1.12 -18.14
N ILE A 226 -11.70 -0.99 -16.90
CA ILE A 226 -10.83 -1.05 -15.71
C ILE A 226 -10.26 -2.45 -15.55
N GLU A 227 -11.03 -3.50 -15.78
CA GLU A 227 -10.53 -4.88 -15.73
C GLU A 227 -9.45 -5.13 -16.77
N LYS A 228 -9.63 -4.63 -18.00
CA LYS A 228 -8.61 -4.68 -19.04
C LYS A 228 -7.33 -3.94 -18.64
N GLN A 229 -7.45 -2.75 -18.03
CA GLN A 229 -6.31 -1.99 -17.55
C GLN A 229 -5.60 -2.69 -16.37
N GLN A 230 -6.35 -3.33 -15.46
CA GLN A 230 -5.77 -4.13 -14.38
C GLN A 230 -4.99 -5.33 -14.92
N ALA A 231 -5.55 -6.04 -15.90
CA ALA A 231 -4.87 -7.16 -16.54
C ALA A 231 -3.56 -6.71 -17.19
N SER A 232 -3.56 -5.58 -17.90
CA SER A 232 -2.34 -5.00 -18.49
C SER A 232 -1.29 -4.64 -17.42
N CYS A 233 -1.69 -3.97 -16.34
CA CYS A 233 -0.78 -3.67 -15.23
C CYS A 233 -0.19 -4.94 -14.61
N PHE A 234 -0.99 -5.99 -14.47
CA PHE A 234 -0.55 -7.27 -13.93
C PHE A 234 0.47 -7.94 -14.87
N THR A 235 0.21 -7.97 -16.18
CA THR A 235 1.12 -8.56 -17.17
C THR A 235 2.49 -7.89 -17.12
N HIS A 236 2.56 -6.56 -17.20
CA HIS A 236 3.85 -5.86 -17.13
C HIS A 236 4.57 -6.05 -15.78
N LEU A 237 3.81 -6.05 -14.68
CA LEU A 237 4.39 -6.32 -13.36
C LEU A 237 4.95 -7.75 -13.29
N GLU A 238 4.26 -8.72 -13.88
CA GLU A 238 4.67 -10.12 -13.90
C GLU A 238 5.92 -10.34 -14.78
N GLU A 239 6.00 -9.67 -15.92
CA GLU A 239 7.17 -9.70 -16.81
C GLU A 239 8.41 -9.21 -16.09
N LEU A 240 8.38 -7.97 -15.53
CA LEU A 240 9.48 -7.41 -14.75
C LEU A 240 9.87 -8.29 -13.57
N ALA A 241 8.89 -8.83 -12.88
CA ALA A 241 9.10 -9.66 -11.71
C ALA A 241 9.72 -11.03 -12.06
N LYS A 242 9.33 -11.61 -13.19
CA LYS A 242 9.89 -12.88 -13.70
C LYS A 242 11.32 -12.71 -14.18
N GLU A 243 11.62 -11.61 -14.84
CA GLU A 243 12.95 -11.33 -15.38
C GLU A 243 13.97 -11.05 -14.28
N HIS A 244 13.60 -10.28 -13.24
CA HIS A 244 14.56 -9.74 -12.29
C HIS A 244 14.45 -10.30 -10.87
N PHE A 245 13.32 -10.90 -10.46
CA PHE A 245 13.04 -11.27 -9.06
C PHE A 245 12.34 -12.62 -8.90
N ALA A 246 12.57 -13.57 -9.84
CA ALA A 246 11.90 -14.87 -9.82
C ALA A 246 12.17 -15.66 -8.53
N GLU A 247 13.41 -15.61 -8.03
CA GLU A 247 13.82 -16.27 -6.80
C GLU A 247 13.10 -15.71 -5.59
N GLU A 248 13.12 -14.38 -5.41
CA GLU A 248 12.50 -13.71 -4.27
C GLU A 248 10.98 -13.94 -4.25
N ILE A 249 10.32 -13.97 -5.41
CA ILE A 249 8.90 -14.28 -5.52
C ILE A 249 8.64 -15.73 -5.07
N SER A 250 9.46 -16.66 -5.53
CA SER A 250 9.35 -18.07 -5.13
C SER A 250 9.51 -18.24 -3.63
N LEU A 251 10.52 -17.58 -3.05
CA LEU A 251 10.78 -17.58 -1.61
C LEU A 251 9.61 -16.99 -0.81
N LEU A 252 9.08 -15.83 -1.23
CA LEU A 252 7.94 -15.19 -0.57
C LEU A 252 6.67 -16.06 -0.64
N CYS A 253 6.45 -16.77 -1.75
CA CYS A 253 5.29 -17.66 -1.91
C CYS A 253 5.33 -18.89 -0.99
N THR A 254 6.47 -19.19 -0.36
CA THR A 254 6.55 -20.25 0.68
C THR A 254 5.85 -19.83 1.98
N ILE A 255 5.62 -18.53 2.19
CA ILE A 255 4.98 -17.98 3.39
C ILE A 255 3.46 -18.16 3.27
N PRO A 256 2.79 -18.78 4.27
CA PRO A 256 1.35 -18.97 4.24
C PRO A 256 0.57 -17.65 4.07
N GLY A 257 -0.32 -17.62 3.08
CA GLY A 257 -1.14 -16.46 2.76
C GLY A 257 -0.55 -15.53 1.70
N ILE A 258 0.69 -15.73 1.27
CA ILE A 258 1.33 -14.98 0.19
C ILE A 258 1.16 -15.75 -1.13
N ASN A 259 0.54 -15.11 -2.11
CA ASN A 259 0.47 -15.57 -3.49
C ASN A 259 1.42 -14.73 -4.38
N LYS A 260 1.57 -15.12 -5.65
CA LYS A 260 2.45 -14.45 -6.60
C LYS A 260 2.19 -12.94 -6.71
N LEU A 261 0.93 -12.52 -6.81
CA LEU A 261 0.57 -11.09 -6.90
C LEU A 261 0.97 -10.32 -5.64
N SER A 262 0.67 -10.86 -4.46
CA SER A 262 1.06 -10.20 -3.20
C SER A 262 2.57 -10.20 -2.98
N ALA A 263 3.31 -11.24 -3.42
CA ALA A 263 4.77 -11.26 -3.41
C ALA A 263 5.36 -10.14 -4.28
N MET A 264 4.86 -9.96 -5.51
CA MET A 264 5.27 -8.87 -6.40
C MET A 264 4.99 -7.48 -5.78
N PHE A 265 3.83 -7.31 -5.13
CA PHE A 265 3.50 -6.05 -4.45
C PHE A 265 4.38 -5.79 -3.23
N ILE A 266 4.77 -6.82 -2.47
CA ILE A 266 5.72 -6.71 -1.36
C ILE A 266 7.06 -6.21 -1.90
N LEU A 267 7.63 -6.90 -2.89
CA LEU A 267 8.92 -6.53 -3.49
C LEU A 267 8.91 -5.11 -4.08
N ALA A 268 7.83 -4.73 -4.77
CA ALA A 268 7.69 -3.37 -5.30
C ALA A 268 7.75 -2.28 -4.22
N GLU A 269 7.35 -2.58 -2.99
CA GLU A 269 7.35 -1.61 -1.89
C GLU A 269 8.60 -1.72 -0.99
N THR A 270 9.14 -2.93 -0.76
CA THR A 270 10.28 -3.14 0.15
C THR A 270 11.62 -3.24 -0.55
N GLY A 271 11.64 -3.52 -1.86
CA GLY A 271 12.82 -4.03 -2.54
C GLY A 271 13.11 -5.49 -2.17
N ASN A 272 14.18 -6.02 -2.75
CA ASN A 272 14.70 -7.36 -2.48
C ASN A 272 15.91 -7.34 -1.53
N ASP A 273 16.53 -6.18 -1.34
CA ASP A 273 17.62 -5.95 -0.39
C ASP A 273 17.09 -5.41 0.94
N MET A 274 17.33 -6.16 2.01
CA MET A 274 16.93 -5.78 3.37
C MET A 274 17.97 -4.91 4.09
N SER A 275 19.08 -4.55 3.46
CA SER A 275 20.10 -3.64 4.05
C SER A 275 19.54 -2.25 4.37
N ALA A 276 18.57 -1.79 3.59
CA ALA A 276 17.83 -0.55 3.85
C ALA A 276 17.08 -0.54 5.19
N PHE A 277 16.86 -1.71 5.79
CA PHE A 277 16.20 -1.88 7.08
C PHE A 277 17.16 -2.59 8.04
N GLN A 278 17.68 -1.87 9.04
CA GLN A 278 18.66 -2.43 9.99
C GLN A 278 18.16 -3.72 10.68
N THR A 279 16.87 -3.75 11.03
CA THR A 279 16.22 -4.90 11.66
C THR A 279 14.79 -5.10 11.13
N ALA A 280 14.24 -6.31 11.35
CA ALA A 280 12.84 -6.59 11.07
C ALA A 280 11.89 -5.58 11.78
N ASN A 281 12.23 -5.15 13.00
CA ASN A 281 11.44 -4.15 13.72
C ASN A 281 11.47 -2.76 13.06
N PHE A 282 12.54 -2.42 12.33
CA PHE A 282 12.58 -1.21 11.51
C PHE A 282 11.59 -1.29 10.35
N LEU A 283 11.53 -2.41 9.64
CA LEU A 283 10.54 -2.65 8.58
C LEU A 283 9.11 -2.56 9.13
N VAL A 284 8.84 -3.19 10.28
CA VAL A 284 7.52 -3.12 10.96
C VAL A 284 7.15 -1.68 11.31
N GLY A 285 8.10 -0.89 11.80
CA GLY A 285 7.92 0.53 12.11
C GLY A 285 7.66 1.38 10.87
N TRP A 286 8.41 1.13 9.78
CA TRP A 286 8.29 1.83 8.52
C TRP A 286 6.91 1.62 7.85
N ILE A 287 6.32 0.43 8.01
CA ILE A 287 4.97 0.13 7.52
C ILE A 287 3.87 0.74 8.42
N GLY A 288 4.22 1.14 9.63
CA GLY A 288 3.28 1.72 10.57
C GLY A 288 2.53 0.70 11.43
N PHE A 289 3.09 -0.50 11.66
CA PHE A 289 2.53 -1.47 12.59
C PHE A 289 3.13 -1.39 14.01
N ARG A 290 4.00 -0.41 14.25
CA ARG A 290 4.55 -0.13 15.59
C ARG A 290 3.64 0.87 16.33
N PRO A 291 3.29 0.64 17.60
CA PRO A 291 2.56 1.63 18.40
C PRO A 291 3.47 2.84 18.71
N ARG A 292 2.86 3.99 18.93
CA ARG A 292 3.59 5.22 19.29
C ARG A 292 4.28 5.15 20.63
N ASN A 293 3.70 4.41 21.59
CA ASN A 293 4.14 4.40 23.00
C ASN A 293 4.30 5.84 23.55
N ASP A 294 3.26 6.64 23.32
CA ASP A 294 3.21 8.05 23.75
C ASP A 294 2.76 8.07 25.22
N GLU A 295 3.74 8.07 26.12
CA GLU A 295 3.52 8.03 27.56
C GLU A 295 4.34 9.14 28.24
N SER A 296 3.73 9.89 29.15
CA SER A 296 4.37 10.90 29.97
C SER A 296 3.83 10.81 31.40
N ALA A 297 4.72 10.82 32.38
CA ALA A 297 4.40 10.73 33.81
C ALA A 297 3.42 9.60 34.18
N GLY A 298 3.61 8.41 33.58
CA GLY A 298 2.75 7.24 33.81
C GLY A 298 1.38 7.32 33.14
N LYS A 299 1.08 8.41 32.39
CA LYS A 299 -0.17 8.54 31.62
C LYS A 299 0.08 8.26 30.15
N ILE A 300 -0.68 7.30 29.60
CA ILE A 300 -0.61 6.94 28.20
C ILE A 300 -1.49 7.90 27.38
N HIS A 301 -0.87 8.72 26.55
CA HIS A 301 -1.56 9.70 25.69
C HIS A 301 -2.09 9.06 24.42
N SER A 302 -1.32 8.16 23.79
CA SER A 302 -1.76 7.47 22.58
C SER A 302 -1.13 6.09 22.43
N ARG A 303 -1.96 5.11 22.10
CA ARG A 303 -1.55 3.75 21.71
C ARG A 303 -1.81 3.49 20.23
N LYS A 304 -2.07 4.55 19.45
CA LYS A 304 -2.31 4.44 18.01
C LYS A 304 -1.03 3.99 17.29
N THR A 305 -1.19 3.21 16.23
CA THR A 305 -0.07 2.85 15.38
C THR A 305 0.43 4.07 14.60
N LEU A 306 1.73 4.09 14.29
CA LEU A 306 2.33 5.13 13.48
C LEU A 306 1.76 5.14 12.05
N HIS A 307 1.82 6.31 11.40
CA HIS A 307 1.66 6.37 9.96
C HIS A 307 2.86 5.69 9.29
N GLY A 308 2.62 5.02 8.16
CA GLY A 308 3.65 4.32 7.42
C GLY A 308 3.22 4.10 5.96
N ASN A 309 3.89 3.16 5.27
CA ASN A 309 3.57 2.84 3.88
C ASN A 309 2.16 2.25 3.76
N LYS A 310 1.20 3.07 3.35
CA LYS A 310 -0.21 2.70 3.23
C LYS A 310 -0.47 1.56 2.23
N TYR A 311 0.35 1.46 1.18
CA TYR A 311 0.19 0.43 0.16
C TYR A 311 0.58 -0.94 0.72
N LEU A 312 1.79 -1.05 1.29
CA LEU A 312 2.25 -2.30 1.88
C LEU A 312 1.40 -2.71 3.10
N ARG A 313 0.97 -1.74 3.91
CA ARG A 313 0.08 -2.00 5.05
C ARG A 313 -1.20 -2.72 4.63
N GLN A 314 -1.85 -2.28 3.56
CA GLN A 314 -3.06 -2.93 3.04
C GLN A 314 -2.77 -4.36 2.57
N ILE A 315 -1.70 -4.55 1.81
CA ILE A 315 -1.28 -5.87 1.31
C ILE A 315 -1.05 -6.85 2.47
N ILE A 316 -0.31 -6.41 3.48
CA ILE A 316 -0.01 -7.26 4.65
C ILE A 316 -1.28 -7.61 5.44
N VAL A 317 -2.22 -6.68 5.59
CA VAL A 317 -3.52 -6.98 6.22
C VAL A 317 -4.29 -8.04 5.42
N GLU A 318 -4.29 -7.95 4.09
CA GLU A 318 -4.92 -8.93 3.20
C GLU A 318 -4.31 -10.32 3.32
N ILE A 319 -2.98 -10.40 3.26
CA ILE A 319 -2.22 -11.63 3.46
C ILE A 319 -2.53 -12.22 4.83
N THR A 320 -2.57 -11.37 5.86
CA THR A 320 -2.84 -11.81 7.24
C THR A 320 -4.23 -12.41 7.38
N TRP A 321 -5.24 -11.82 6.76
CA TRP A 321 -6.59 -12.41 6.74
C TRP A 321 -6.63 -13.76 6.04
N SER A 322 -5.94 -13.88 4.91
CA SER A 322 -5.81 -15.15 4.20
C SER A 322 -5.15 -16.22 5.07
N ALA A 323 -4.02 -15.88 5.70
CA ALA A 323 -3.29 -16.78 6.59
C ALA A 323 -4.11 -17.16 7.86
N ALA A 324 -4.84 -16.19 8.44
CA ALA A 324 -5.65 -16.40 9.65
C ALA A 324 -6.84 -17.35 9.43
N ARG A 325 -7.42 -17.35 8.22
CA ARG A 325 -8.52 -18.26 7.86
C ARG A 325 -8.07 -19.72 7.69
N SER A 326 -6.79 -19.97 7.44
CA SER A 326 -6.24 -21.31 7.31
C SER A 326 -6.00 -21.94 8.68
N GLN A 327 -7.01 -22.63 9.22
CA GLN A 327 -6.93 -23.29 10.55
C GLN A 327 -5.77 -24.32 10.66
N LYS A 328 -5.35 -24.89 9.53
CA LYS A 328 -4.24 -25.85 9.48
C LYS A 328 -2.88 -25.17 9.54
N SER A 329 -2.79 -23.88 9.21
CA SER A 329 -1.53 -23.14 9.24
C SER A 329 -1.14 -22.72 10.66
N PHE A 330 0.16 -22.62 10.92
CA PHE A 330 0.69 -22.07 12.16
C PHE A 330 0.14 -20.67 12.46
N LEU A 331 0.08 -19.79 11.44
CA LEU A 331 -0.42 -18.42 11.59
C LEU A 331 -1.90 -18.39 11.93
N GLY A 332 -2.71 -19.29 11.36
CA GLY A 332 -4.12 -19.42 11.68
C GLY A 332 -4.35 -19.93 13.12
N LYS A 333 -3.60 -20.94 13.55
CA LYS A 333 -3.65 -21.39 14.95
C LYS A 333 -3.30 -20.27 15.91
N LYS A 334 -2.19 -19.57 15.65
CA LYS A 334 -1.75 -18.43 16.47
C LYS A 334 -2.74 -17.29 16.50
N TYR A 335 -3.38 -16.98 15.36
CA TYR A 335 -4.46 -15.98 15.30
C TYR A 335 -5.63 -16.37 16.21
N ASN A 336 -6.09 -17.63 16.13
CA ASN A 336 -7.20 -18.12 16.95
C ASN A 336 -6.90 -18.06 18.46
N ASP A 337 -5.66 -18.40 18.86
CA ASP A 337 -5.25 -18.32 20.25
C ASP A 337 -5.20 -16.86 20.75
N LEU A 338 -4.72 -15.93 19.94
CA LEU A 338 -4.73 -14.50 20.27
C LEU A 338 -6.16 -13.95 20.30
N ALA A 339 -7.03 -14.36 19.38
CA ALA A 339 -8.42 -13.88 19.31
C ALA A 339 -9.27 -14.29 20.49
N LYS A 340 -8.90 -15.35 21.24
CA LYS A 340 -9.52 -15.73 22.52
C LYS A 340 -9.22 -14.73 23.64
N ARG A 341 -8.06 -14.04 23.58
CA ARG A 341 -7.55 -13.16 24.65
C ARG A 341 -7.72 -11.68 24.34
N MET A 342 -7.88 -11.31 23.06
CA MET A 342 -7.97 -9.92 22.62
C MET A 342 -8.94 -9.76 21.45
N LYS A 343 -9.33 -8.50 21.16
CA LYS A 343 -10.21 -8.19 20.01
C LYS A 343 -9.59 -8.67 18.70
N SER A 344 -10.38 -9.26 17.80
CA SER A 344 -9.94 -9.84 16.51
C SER A 344 -9.05 -8.91 15.68
N LYS A 345 -9.36 -7.62 15.63
CA LYS A 345 -8.51 -6.62 14.94
C LYS A 345 -7.11 -6.52 15.56
N LYS A 346 -6.98 -6.60 16.88
CA LYS A 346 -5.67 -6.58 17.56
C LYS A 346 -4.87 -7.86 17.28
N ALA A 347 -5.54 -9.02 17.37
CA ALA A 347 -4.94 -10.30 17.03
C ALA A 347 -4.43 -10.30 15.57
N LEU A 348 -5.21 -9.74 14.65
CA LEU A 348 -4.81 -9.62 13.24
C LEU A 348 -3.52 -8.81 13.06
N ILE A 349 -3.42 -7.66 13.71
CA ILE A 349 -2.22 -6.81 13.63
C ILE A 349 -0.99 -7.51 14.25
N ALA A 350 -1.17 -8.28 15.33
CA ALA A 350 -0.08 -9.06 15.90
C ALA A 350 0.44 -10.14 14.93
N ILE A 351 -0.45 -10.81 14.19
CA ILE A 351 -0.07 -11.76 13.13
C ILE A 351 0.57 -11.03 11.95
N ALA A 352 0.06 -9.85 11.57
CA ALA A 352 0.63 -9.02 10.51
C ALA A 352 2.10 -8.65 10.80
N ARG A 353 2.41 -8.26 12.04
CA ARG A 353 3.80 -8.03 12.48
C ARG A 353 4.67 -9.27 12.33
N LYS A 354 4.16 -10.44 12.74
CA LYS A 354 4.88 -11.70 12.61
C LYS A 354 5.16 -12.05 11.13
N ILE A 355 4.18 -11.86 10.24
CA ILE A 355 4.37 -12.06 8.80
C ILE A 355 5.47 -11.14 8.27
N LEU A 356 5.52 -9.88 8.70
CA LEU A 356 6.57 -8.96 8.28
C LEU A 356 7.96 -9.37 8.75
N VAL A 357 8.09 -9.87 9.97
CA VAL A 357 9.37 -10.42 10.45
C VAL A 357 9.80 -11.64 9.61
N ILE A 358 8.84 -12.50 9.25
CA ILE A 358 9.11 -13.64 8.37
C ILE A 358 9.55 -13.17 6.98
N ILE A 359 8.83 -12.19 6.37
CA ILE A 359 9.19 -11.61 5.07
C ILE A 359 10.62 -11.05 5.12
N TYR A 360 10.94 -10.25 6.15
CA TYR A 360 12.28 -9.69 6.34
C TYR A 360 13.35 -10.77 6.37
N ASN A 361 13.14 -11.82 7.17
CA ASN A 361 14.12 -12.90 7.31
C ASN A 361 14.27 -13.71 6.02
N VAL A 362 13.18 -14.05 5.36
CA VAL A 362 13.18 -14.78 4.07
C VAL A 362 13.97 -13.99 3.01
N LEU A 363 13.71 -12.69 2.88
CA LEU A 363 14.42 -11.85 1.91
C LEU A 363 15.88 -11.63 2.29
N LYS A 364 16.20 -11.48 3.58
CA LYS A 364 17.57 -11.26 4.08
C LYS A 364 18.44 -12.50 3.96
N THR A 365 17.91 -13.67 4.32
CA THR A 365 18.67 -14.93 4.32
C THR A 365 18.63 -15.69 3.01
N LYS A 366 17.74 -15.28 2.08
CA LYS A 366 17.45 -16.02 0.84
C LYS A 366 17.10 -17.48 1.08
N GLN A 367 16.42 -17.77 2.19
CA GLN A 367 15.97 -19.11 2.54
C GLN A 367 14.44 -19.18 2.54
N PRO A 368 13.84 -20.28 2.05
CA PRO A 368 12.40 -20.47 2.09
C PRO A 368 11.89 -20.48 3.54
N PHE A 369 10.61 -20.13 3.71
CA PHE A 369 9.96 -20.19 5.01
C PHE A 369 9.92 -21.63 5.51
N ASP A 370 10.58 -21.89 6.65
CA ASP A 370 10.52 -23.14 7.39
C ASP A 370 9.82 -22.91 8.73
N HIS A 371 8.70 -23.60 8.92
CA HIS A 371 7.91 -23.50 10.14
C HIS A 371 8.73 -23.86 11.40
N LYS A 372 9.62 -24.85 11.33
CA LYS A 372 10.40 -25.32 12.49
C LYS A 372 11.50 -24.32 12.87
N LYS A 373 12.27 -23.86 11.90
CA LYS A 373 13.38 -22.91 12.11
C LYS A 373 12.89 -21.53 12.55
N ASN A 374 11.77 -21.04 11.99
CA ASN A 374 11.24 -19.74 12.34
C ASN A 374 10.51 -19.69 13.70
N MET A 375 10.20 -20.84 14.31
CA MET A 375 9.78 -20.87 15.72
C MET A 375 10.98 -20.69 16.66
N GLN A 376 12.15 -21.23 16.31
CA GLN A 376 13.35 -21.17 17.13
C GLN A 376 14.01 -19.79 17.13
N ALA A 377 14.09 -19.11 15.99
CA ALA A 377 14.63 -17.75 15.89
C ALA A 377 13.82 -16.68 16.65
N VAL A 378 12.56 -16.98 16.96
CA VAL A 378 11.71 -16.11 17.82
C VAL A 378 11.96 -16.36 19.31
N VAL A 379 12.56 -17.53 19.65
CA VAL A 379 12.86 -17.91 21.03
C VAL A 379 14.28 -17.46 21.43
N ASP A 380 15.22 -17.42 20.49
CA ASP A 380 16.66 -17.29 20.79
C ASP A 380 17.24 -15.87 20.67
N GLY A 381 16.48 -14.82 20.42
CA GLY A 381 17.13 -13.52 20.26
C GLY A 381 16.34 -12.24 20.23
N GLU A 382 15.04 -12.25 20.25
CA GLU A 382 14.26 -11.00 20.37
C GLU A 382 13.21 -11.19 21.46
N GLU A 383 13.25 -10.28 22.46
CA GLU A 383 12.30 -10.20 23.56
C GLU A 383 10.90 -10.63 23.12
N ILE A 384 10.44 -11.73 23.67
CA ILE A 384 9.02 -12.03 23.76
C ILE A 384 8.42 -10.80 24.43
N ILE A 385 7.81 -9.91 23.64
CA ILE A 385 6.99 -8.86 24.22
C ILE A 385 5.89 -9.60 24.93
N GLU A 386 6.00 -9.68 26.26
CA GLU A 386 5.05 -10.37 27.12
C GLU A 386 3.64 -9.89 26.83
N VAL A 387 2.68 -10.78 26.98
CA VAL A 387 1.26 -10.59 26.68
C VAL A 387 0.69 -9.32 27.33
N ASP A 388 1.26 -8.87 28.44
CA ASP A 388 0.84 -7.66 29.16
C ASP A 388 1.19 -6.36 28.43
N THR A 389 2.30 -6.31 27.69
CA THR A 389 2.62 -5.16 26.81
C THR A 389 1.70 -5.10 25.59
N ILE A 390 1.19 -6.24 25.13
CA ILE A 390 0.25 -6.33 23.99
C ILE A 390 -1.15 -5.86 24.39
N ASN A 391 -1.60 -6.13 25.63
CA ASN A 391 -2.92 -5.71 26.11
C ASN A 391 -3.07 -4.18 26.19
N ASN A 392 -1.95 -3.48 26.20
CA ASN A 392 -1.90 -2.04 26.33
C ASN A 392 -1.84 -1.25 25.00
N ILE A 393 -1.77 -1.90 23.85
CA ILE A 393 -1.19 -1.28 22.65
C ILE A 393 -2.16 -0.77 21.56
N PHE A 394 -3.46 -1.05 21.50
CA PHE A 394 -4.21 -0.69 20.30
C PHE A 394 -5.60 -0.06 20.50
N LYS A 395 -5.67 1.24 20.22
CA LYS A 395 -6.82 1.87 19.53
C LYS A 395 -6.39 2.16 18.10
N ILE A 396 -7.00 1.48 17.15
CA ILE A 396 -6.88 1.80 15.71
C ILE A 396 -7.87 2.92 15.45
N ASP A 397 -7.42 4.01 14.83
CA ASP A 397 -8.32 5.09 14.41
C ASP A 397 -9.39 4.57 13.47
N GLY A 398 -10.59 5.12 13.67
CA GLY A 398 -11.85 4.63 13.09
C GLY A 398 -12.07 4.93 11.59
N GLU A 399 -11.03 5.13 10.80
CA GLU A 399 -11.18 5.08 9.35
C GLU A 399 -10.95 3.65 8.86
N ASP A 400 -12.02 3.03 8.55
CA ASP A 400 -12.24 1.61 8.46
C ASP A 400 -11.69 1.05 7.13
N VAL A 401 -10.39 0.72 7.11
CA VAL A 401 -9.86 -0.20 6.08
C VAL A 401 -10.64 -1.52 6.06
N MET A 402 -11.45 -1.78 7.10
CA MET A 402 -12.27 -2.97 7.26
C MET A 402 -13.73 -2.76 6.89
N ALA A 403 -14.26 -1.52 6.90
CA ALA A 403 -15.62 -1.23 6.45
C ALA A 403 -15.73 -1.42 4.93
N GLU A 404 -14.73 -0.99 4.17
CA GLU A 404 -14.69 -1.23 2.71
C GLU A 404 -14.72 -2.72 2.35
N ARG A 405 -14.31 -3.62 3.26
CA ARG A 405 -14.31 -5.06 3.00
C ARG A 405 -15.47 -5.84 3.59
N ARG A 406 -16.15 -5.33 4.60
CA ARG A 406 -17.41 -5.94 5.05
C ARG A 406 -18.46 -5.90 3.95
N MET A 407 -18.50 -4.84 3.14
CA MET A 407 -19.37 -4.76 1.97
C MET A 407 -18.96 -5.73 0.84
N ASN A 408 -17.67 -6.07 0.73
CA ASN A 408 -17.15 -6.91 -0.36
C ASN A 408 -17.02 -8.40 -0.03
N LEU A 409 -17.19 -8.82 1.21
CA LEU A 409 -16.99 -10.21 1.64
C LEU A 409 -18.24 -10.86 2.25
N GLY A 410 -19.38 -10.15 2.29
CA GLY A 410 -20.67 -10.74 2.71
C GLY A 410 -20.63 -11.36 4.12
N ILE A 411 -20.02 -10.67 5.12
CA ILE A 411 -20.10 -11.02 6.54
C ILE A 411 -20.71 -9.85 7.28
#